data_fc3d72c329667d6df80ef1e29f8940d0
#
_entry.id   fc3d72c329667d6df80ef1e29f8940d0
#
_cell.length_a   1.000
_cell.length_b   1.000
_cell.length_c   1.000
_cell.angle_alpha   90.00
_cell.angle_beta   90.00
_cell.angle_gamma   90.00
#
_symmetry.space_group_name_H-M   'P 1'
#
loop_
_entity.id
_entity.type
_entity.pdbx_description
1 polymer ?
#
loop_
_entity_poly.entity_id
_entity_poly.type
_entity_poly.pdbx_seq_one_letter_code
_entity_poly.pdbx_strand_id
1 'polypeptide(L)'
;MDARLVGYWSEAEVHPGSTEYTELGFRADGSGWQYWSSWSTEFAVHRFAWHAPEPGRLTARLRMEIDGNWSADGTHRVERRQNVDTLVELAWELGTDRKLTLDRPLDEALGGTQFLPVEAGGTDPTLASVEP
;
A
#
# COMPACT_ATOMS: atom_id res chain seq x y z
N MET A 1 -7.40 -16.41 5.53
CA MET A 1 -7.37 -15.17 4.70
C MET A 1 -8.77 -14.56 4.68
N ASP A 2 -8.87 -13.27 4.85
CA ASP A 2 -10.18 -12.59 4.84
C ASP A 2 -10.45 -11.99 3.46
N ALA A 3 -11.45 -12.53 2.78
CA ALA A 3 -11.79 -12.12 1.41
C ALA A 3 -12.25 -10.65 1.33
N ARG A 4 -12.69 -10.05 2.43
CA ARG A 4 -13.12 -8.64 2.44
C ARG A 4 -11.98 -7.68 2.20
N LEU A 5 -10.74 -8.08 2.52
CA LEU A 5 -9.56 -7.26 2.27
C LEU A 5 -9.02 -7.42 0.86
N VAL A 6 -9.30 -8.53 0.18
CA VAL A 6 -8.78 -8.79 -1.16
C VAL A 6 -9.27 -7.71 -2.12
N GLY A 7 -8.33 -7.05 -2.79
CA GLY A 7 -8.64 -5.98 -3.73
C GLY A 7 -7.67 -4.82 -3.60
N TYR A 8 -8.09 -3.68 -4.09
CA TYR A 8 -7.27 -2.48 -4.17
C TYR A 8 -7.94 -1.34 -3.40
N TRP A 9 -7.13 -0.56 -2.72
CA TRP A 9 -7.58 0.47 -1.79
C TRP A 9 -6.79 1.74 -2.01
N SER A 10 -7.44 2.90 -1.96
CA SER A 10 -6.78 4.20 -2.13
C SER A 10 -7.28 5.20 -1.09
N GLU A 11 -6.38 6.02 -0.59
CA GLU A 11 -6.76 7.14 0.29
C GLU A 11 -7.04 8.44 -0.48
N ALA A 12 -6.85 8.46 -1.80
CA ALA A 12 -6.96 9.69 -2.59
C ALA A 12 -8.31 10.41 -2.45
N GLU A 13 -9.41 9.66 -2.39
CA GLU A 13 -10.75 10.23 -2.23
C GLU A 13 -11.12 10.48 -0.77
N VAL A 14 -10.40 9.89 0.17
CA VAL A 14 -10.59 10.14 1.61
C VAL A 14 -10.05 11.51 1.98
N HIS A 15 -8.93 11.89 1.38
CA HIS A 15 -8.25 13.15 1.66
C HIS A 15 -8.02 13.94 0.35
N PRO A 16 -9.09 14.41 -0.32
CA PRO A 16 -8.94 15.18 -1.56
C PRO A 16 -8.12 16.45 -1.31
N GLY A 17 -7.19 16.73 -2.22
CA GLY A 17 -6.31 17.89 -2.09
C GLY A 17 -5.05 17.66 -1.26
N SER A 18 -4.86 16.45 -0.73
CA SER A 18 -3.61 16.11 -0.06
C SER A 18 -2.43 16.14 -1.03
N THR A 19 -1.24 16.53 -0.55
CA THR A 19 -0.01 16.52 -1.34
C THR A 19 0.65 15.16 -1.40
N GLU A 20 0.11 14.19 -0.68
CA GLU A 20 0.57 12.81 -0.70
C GLU A 20 -0.60 11.86 -0.53
N TYR A 21 -0.46 10.63 -1.01
CA TYR A 21 -1.47 9.60 -0.79
C TYR A 21 -0.86 8.21 -0.89
N THR A 22 -1.61 7.26 -0.33
CA THR A 22 -1.21 5.86 -0.24
C THR A 22 -2.25 4.99 -0.92
N GLU A 23 -1.78 3.94 -1.59
CA GLU A 23 -2.62 2.88 -2.15
C GLU A 23 -2.16 1.53 -1.61
N LEU A 24 -3.11 0.62 -1.44
CA LEU A 24 -2.85 -0.74 -0.97
C LEU A 24 -3.40 -1.75 -1.96
N GLY A 25 -2.70 -2.87 -2.12
CA GLY A 25 -3.21 -4.02 -2.82
C GLY A 25 -3.06 -5.26 -1.96
N PHE A 26 -4.15 -6.01 -1.81
CA PHE A 26 -4.17 -7.31 -1.14
C PHE A 26 -4.61 -8.35 -2.15
N ARG A 27 -3.72 -9.25 -2.53
CA ARG A 27 -4.04 -10.31 -3.48
C ARG A 27 -4.47 -11.58 -2.76
N ALA A 28 -5.31 -12.37 -3.41
CA ALA A 28 -5.83 -13.61 -2.84
C ALA A 28 -4.74 -14.66 -2.60
N ASP A 29 -3.59 -14.55 -3.26
CA ASP A 29 -2.46 -15.45 -3.07
C ASP A 29 -1.62 -15.15 -1.82
N GLY A 30 -1.98 -14.13 -1.06
CA GLY A 30 -1.26 -13.73 0.15
C GLY A 30 -0.16 -12.70 -0.10
N SER A 31 0.02 -12.24 -1.32
CA SER A 31 0.94 -11.14 -1.60
C SER A 31 0.20 -9.80 -1.54
N GLY A 32 0.95 -8.74 -1.33
CA GLY A 32 0.39 -7.40 -1.33
C GLY A 32 1.48 -6.35 -1.46
N TRP A 33 1.03 -5.12 -1.58
CA TRP A 33 1.93 -3.98 -1.70
C TRP A 33 1.25 -2.72 -1.17
N GLN A 34 2.09 -1.79 -0.70
CA GLN A 34 1.71 -0.42 -0.39
C GLN A 34 2.51 0.51 -1.29
N TYR A 35 1.82 1.41 -1.98
CA TYR A 35 2.42 2.47 -2.78
C TYR A 35 2.11 3.80 -2.15
N TRP A 36 3.16 4.57 -1.83
CA TRP A 36 3.05 5.94 -1.35
C TRP A 36 3.72 6.87 -2.35
N SER A 37 3.10 8.02 -2.61
CA SER A 37 3.69 9.05 -3.47
C SER A 37 3.37 10.43 -2.95
N SER A 38 4.21 11.40 -3.32
CA SER A 38 4.03 12.80 -2.98
C SER A 38 4.17 13.68 -4.22
N TRP A 39 3.67 14.90 -4.12
CA TRP A 39 3.82 15.89 -5.20
C TRP A 39 5.26 16.35 -5.40
N SER A 40 6.15 16.11 -4.46
CA SER A 40 7.58 16.35 -4.62
C SER A 40 8.27 15.29 -5.49
N THR A 41 7.51 14.44 -6.17
CA THR A 41 7.92 13.37 -7.08
C THR A 41 8.51 12.14 -6.41
N GLU A 42 8.52 12.08 -5.09
CA GLU A 42 8.99 10.92 -4.37
C GLU A 42 7.93 9.82 -4.36
N PHE A 43 8.38 8.56 -4.39
CA PHE A 43 7.50 7.42 -4.14
C PHE A 43 8.24 6.37 -3.32
N ALA A 44 7.45 5.53 -2.65
CA ALA A 44 7.96 4.37 -1.94
C ALA A 44 6.97 3.22 -2.07
N VAL A 45 7.48 2.01 -2.30
CA VAL A 45 6.69 0.78 -2.36
C VAL A 45 7.18 -0.17 -1.29
N HIS A 46 6.24 -0.73 -0.55
CA HIS A 46 6.49 -1.83 0.37
C HIS A 46 5.79 -3.06 -0.16
N ARG A 47 6.53 -4.09 -0.49
CA ARG A 47 5.97 -5.40 -0.87
C ARG A 47 5.92 -6.28 0.35
N PHE A 48 4.82 -6.99 0.53
CA PHE A 48 4.60 -7.79 1.73
C PHE A 48 3.85 -9.08 1.44
N ALA A 49 3.94 -10.00 2.40
CA ALA A 49 3.03 -11.13 2.51
C ALA A 49 2.03 -10.81 3.62
N TRP A 50 0.76 -11.14 3.43
CA TRP A 50 -0.26 -10.81 4.40
C TRP A 50 -1.09 -12.01 4.80
N HIS A 51 -1.66 -11.91 5.99
CA HIS A 51 -2.51 -12.93 6.57
C HIS A 51 -3.50 -12.24 7.50
N ALA A 52 -4.77 -12.66 7.44
CA ALA A 52 -5.80 -12.20 8.35
C ALA A 52 -6.20 -13.39 9.25
N PRO A 53 -5.57 -13.53 10.43
CA PRO A 53 -5.78 -14.70 11.27
C PRO A 53 -7.18 -14.77 11.85
N GLU A 54 -7.83 -13.63 12.05
CA GLU A 54 -9.20 -13.53 12.54
C GLU A 54 -9.81 -12.21 12.05
N PRO A 55 -11.14 -12.07 12.09
CA PRO A 55 -11.79 -10.82 11.69
C PRO A 55 -11.25 -9.62 12.47
N GLY A 56 -10.91 -8.56 11.76
CA GLY A 56 -10.37 -7.34 12.36
C GLY A 56 -8.89 -7.37 12.68
N ARG A 57 -8.18 -8.43 12.35
CA ARG A 57 -6.73 -8.54 12.57
C ARG A 57 -6.02 -8.76 11.24
N LEU A 58 -4.85 -8.16 11.11
CA LEU A 58 -4.02 -8.27 9.92
C LEU A 58 -2.56 -8.39 10.34
N THR A 59 -1.90 -9.37 9.77
CA THR A 59 -0.46 -9.54 9.90
C THR A 59 0.16 -9.33 8.53
N ALA A 60 1.12 -8.42 8.42
CA ALA A 60 1.86 -8.17 7.19
C ALA A 60 3.35 -8.34 7.48
N ARG A 61 4.01 -9.16 6.66
CA ARG A 61 5.46 -9.29 6.71
C ARG A 61 6.04 -8.51 5.54
N LEU A 62 6.66 -7.39 5.85
CA LEU A 62 7.30 -6.55 4.84
C LEU A 62 8.55 -7.27 4.33
N ARG A 63 8.66 -7.43 3.01
CA ARG A 63 9.72 -8.19 2.36
C ARG A 63 10.68 -7.32 1.57
N MET A 64 10.20 -6.21 1.04
CA MET A 64 10.98 -5.35 0.17
C MET A 64 10.52 -3.92 0.27
N GLU A 65 11.48 -3.01 0.31
CA GLU A 65 11.26 -1.57 0.22
C GLU A 65 11.91 -1.06 -1.06
N ILE A 66 11.16 -0.29 -1.84
CA ILE A 66 11.61 0.29 -3.10
C ILE A 66 11.26 1.76 -3.07
N ASP A 67 12.21 2.63 -3.36
CA ASP A 67 11.93 4.05 -3.43
C ASP A 67 12.62 4.71 -4.62
N GLY A 68 12.17 5.90 -4.97
CA GLY A 68 12.71 6.66 -6.06
C GLY A 68 11.84 7.87 -6.38
N ASN A 69 11.81 8.22 -7.65
CA ASN A 69 11.06 9.38 -8.13
C ASN A 69 10.19 9.01 -9.32
N TRP A 70 9.03 9.67 -9.41
CA TRP A 70 8.14 9.52 -10.54
C TRP A 70 8.18 10.78 -11.41
N SER A 71 7.81 10.63 -12.67
CA SER A 71 7.76 11.71 -13.65
C SER A 71 6.32 11.97 -14.08
N ALA A 72 6.06 13.15 -14.62
CA ALA A 72 4.73 13.55 -15.08
C ALA A 72 4.16 12.63 -16.16
N ASP A 73 4.99 11.91 -16.89
CA ASP A 73 4.57 10.93 -17.90
C ASP A 73 4.19 9.57 -17.31
N GLY A 74 4.24 9.43 -15.99
CA GLY A 74 3.91 8.18 -15.30
C GLY A 74 5.07 7.22 -15.11
N THR A 75 6.27 7.59 -15.56
CA THR A 75 7.47 6.75 -15.38
C THR A 75 7.93 6.78 -13.93
N HIS A 76 8.28 5.62 -13.39
CA HIS A 76 8.84 5.48 -12.05
C HIS A 76 10.30 5.05 -12.17
N ARG A 77 11.19 5.85 -11.64
CA ARG A 77 12.62 5.54 -11.60
C ARG A 77 12.99 5.05 -10.19
N VAL A 78 13.37 3.80 -10.11
CA VAL A 78 13.82 3.19 -8.85
C VAL A 78 15.24 3.66 -8.54
N GLU A 79 15.44 4.25 -7.38
CA GLU A 79 16.75 4.70 -6.91
C GLU A 79 17.32 3.75 -5.86
N ARG A 80 16.45 3.11 -5.08
CA ARG A 80 16.86 2.19 -4.03
C ARG A 80 15.93 1.01 -3.97
N ARG A 81 16.52 -0.17 -3.76
CA ARG A 81 15.79 -1.41 -3.56
C ARG A 81 16.47 -2.18 -2.44
N GLN A 82 15.71 -2.60 -1.45
CA GLN A 82 16.24 -3.25 -0.26
C GLN A 82 15.32 -4.38 0.18
N ASN A 83 15.91 -5.56 0.41
CA ASN A 83 15.19 -6.64 1.07
C ASN A 83 15.09 -6.34 2.55
N VAL A 84 13.91 -6.57 3.11
CA VAL A 84 13.64 -6.37 4.54
C VAL A 84 12.88 -7.57 5.08
N ASP A 85 12.77 -7.67 6.38
CA ASP A 85 11.97 -8.68 7.05
C ASP A 85 11.41 -8.07 8.31
N THR A 86 10.27 -7.41 8.18
CA THR A 86 9.62 -6.71 9.27
C THR A 86 8.19 -7.21 9.42
N LEU A 87 7.86 -7.70 10.60
CA LEU A 87 6.50 -8.14 10.90
C LEU A 87 5.70 -6.98 11.48
N VAL A 88 4.53 -6.72 10.88
CA VAL A 88 3.60 -5.69 11.34
C VAL A 88 2.28 -6.34 11.65
N GLU A 89 1.78 -6.11 12.86
CA GLU A 89 0.47 -6.60 13.28
C GLU A 89 -0.45 -5.41 13.49
N LEU A 90 -1.61 -5.46 12.82
CA LEU A 90 -2.57 -4.36 12.79
C LEU A 90 -3.96 -4.84 13.15
N ALA A 91 -4.78 -3.91 13.65
CA ALA A 91 -6.23 -4.08 13.66
C ALA A 91 -6.82 -3.29 12.48
N TRP A 92 -7.90 -3.81 11.90
CA TRP A 92 -8.59 -3.13 10.82
C TRP A 92 -10.10 -3.18 11.02
N GLU A 93 -10.78 -2.22 10.44
CA GLU A 93 -12.22 -2.11 10.49
C GLU A 93 -12.74 -1.68 9.13
N LEU A 94 -13.84 -2.28 8.71
CA LEU A 94 -14.52 -1.92 7.47
C LEU A 94 -15.87 -1.30 7.80
N GLY A 95 -16.01 -0.02 7.51
CA GLY A 95 -17.23 0.73 7.80
C GLY A 95 -18.36 0.41 6.82
N THR A 96 -19.54 0.94 7.11
CA THR A 96 -20.74 0.75 6.28
C THR A 96 -20.61 1.42 4.90
N ASP A 97 -19.75 2.40 4.78
CA ASP A 97 -19.42 3.08 3.54
C ASP A 97 -18.27 2.39 2.78
N ARG A 98 -17.86 1.19 3.21
CA ARG A 98 -16.76 0.40 2.68
C ARG A 98 -15.39 1.06 2.91
N LYS A 99 -15.30 2.00 3.82
CA LYS A 99 -14.02 2.61 4.17
C LYS A 99 -13.23 1.67 5.07
N LEU A 100 -12.03 1.32 4.63
CA LEU A 100 -11.09 0.52 5.40
C LEU A 100 -10.29 1.45 6.32
N THR A 101 -10.26 1.15 7.60
CA THR A 101 -9.46 1.88 8.58
C THR A 101 -8.50 0.93 9.27
N LEU A 102 -7.22 1.28 9.25
CA LEU A 102 -6.18 0.58 9.99
C LEU A 102 -5.91 1.35 11.28
N ASP A 103 -5.60 0.65 12.37
CA ASP A 103 -5.28 1.31 13.64
C ASP A 103 -3.94 2.05 13.61
N ARG A 104 -3.08 1.72 12.64
CA ARG A 104 -1.82 2.42 12.37
C ARG A 104 -1.37 2.14 10.94
N PRO A 105 -0.49 2.96 10.35
CA PRO A 105 0.01 2.68 9.00
C PRO A 105 0.91 1.45 8.97
N LEU A 106 1.01 0.81 7.81
CA LEU A 106 1.93 -0.31 7.60
C LEU A 106 3.39 0.10 7.81
N ASP A 107 3.73 1.32 7.44
CA ASP A 107 5.03 1.92 7.71
C ASP A 107 4.77 3.21 8.49
N GLU A 108 5.30 3.31 9.69
CA GLU A 108 5.11 4.47 10.56
C GLU A 108 5.63 5.77 9.94
N ALA A 109 6.65 5.68 9.09
CA ALA A 109 7.24 6.85 8.45
C ALA A 109 6.42 7.34 7.25
N LEU A 110 5.80 6.41 6.51
CA LEU A 110 5.09 6.71 5.26
C LEU A 110 3.82 5.86 5.19
N GLY A 111 2.72 6.49 4.86
CA GLY A 111 1.48 5.77 4.60
C GLY A 111 0.31 6.32 5.40
N GLY A 112 -0.87 6.01 4.92
CA GLY A 112 -2.13 6.38 5.54
C GLY A 112 -2.80 5.24 6.27
N THR A 113 -3.95 5.54 6.86
CA THR A 113 -4.73 4.58 7.65
C THR A 113 -6.17 4.44 7.18
N GLN A 114 -6.66 5.30 6.28
CA GLN A 114 -8.03 5.26 5.80
C GLN A 114 -8.07 5.17 4.28
N PHE A 115 -8.84 4.23 3.76
CA PHE A 115 -8.87 3.91 2.35
C PHE A 115 -10.27 3.61 1.86
N LEU A 116 -10.54 3.92 0.59
CA LEU A 116 -11.75 3.49 -0.09
C LEU A 116 -11.37 2.46 -1.16
N PRO A 117 -12.26 1.49 -1.45
CA PRO A 117 -11.97 0.49 -2.47
C PRO A 117 -11.94 1.11 -3.86
N VAL A 118 -11.04 0.62 -4.71
CA VAL A 118 -10.95 1.02 -6.11
C VAL A 118 -10.98 -0.23 -7.00
N GLU A 119 -11.56 -0.10 -8.20
CA GLU A 119 -11.79 -1.25 -9.08
C GLU A 119 -10.58 -1.64 -9.91
N ALA A 120 -9.75 -0.68 -10.27
CA ALA A 120 -8.71 -0.91 -11.25
C ALA A 120 -7.45 -0.11 -10.92
N GLY A 121 -6.37 -0.42 -11.60
CA GLY A 121 -5.10 0.25 -11.45
C GLY A 121 -4.25 -0.32 -10.33
N GLY A 122 -4.74 -1.34 -9.69
CA GLY A 122 -4.11 -1.89 -8.52
C GLY A 122 -2.90 -2.77 -8.78
N THR A 123 -1.95 -2.32 -9.56
CA THR A 123 -0.67 -3.02 -9.68
C THR A 123 0.42 -2.19 -9.03
N ASP A 124 1.38 -2.88 -8.44
CA ASP A 124 2.59 -2.26 -7.96
C ASP A 124 3.28 -1.57 -9.15
N PRO A 125 3.40 -0.24 -9.16
CA PRO A 125 3.94 0.48 -10.32
C PRO A 125 5.41 0.17 -10.58
N THR A 126 6.13 -0.37 -9.61
CA THR A 126 7.54 -0.71 -9.77
C THR A 126 7.78 -2.03 -10.49
N LEU A 127 6.73 -2.84 -10.75
CA LEU A 127 6.88 -4.07 -11.51
C LEU A 127 7.37 -3.85 -12.94
N ALA A 128 6.99 -2.72 -13.54
CA ALA A 128 7.38 -2.35 -14.88
C ALA A 128 8.52 -1.32 -14.91
N SER A 129 9.06 -0.94 -13.75
CA SER A 129 10.09 0.09 -13.67
C SER A 129 11.48 -0.47 -13.99
N VAL A 130 12.35 0.43 -14.45
CA VAL A 130 13.75 0.10 -14.65
C VAL A 130 14.41 -0.05 -13.28
N GLU A 131 15.00 -1.20 -13.04
CA GLU A 131 15.70 -1.47 -11.79
C GLU A 131 17.04 -0.74 -11.74
N PRO A 132 17.49 -0.32 -10.55
CA PRO A 132 18.79 0.30 -10.41
C PRO A 132 19.94 -0.67 -10.70
#